data_1fac4f8c46dc958b14edc0592c02572c
#
_entry.id   1fac4f8c46dc958b14edc0592c02572c
#
_cell.length_a   1.000
_cell.length_b   1.000
_cell.length_c   1.000
_cell.angle_alpha   90.00
_cell.angle_beta   90.00
_cell.angle_gamma   90.00
#
_symmetry.space_group_name_H-M   'P 1'
#
loop_
_entity.id
_entity.type
_entity.pdbx_description
1 polymer ?
#
loop_
_entity_poly.entity_id
_entity_poly.type
_entity_poly.pdbx_seq_one_letter_code
_entity_poly.pdbx_strand_id
1 'polypeptide(L)'
;ERLESKELNGIADFPSVWQQQPREGMQLHWDGNNTSVNERNNSAALALVTPTTIDFDAIHRVADWLWTLPAPTYPYEIDRDLALAGRTIYENNCASCHTFGGSLTGKVTPIQEIGTDRGRLDSYTYETLSNQNTLFADISYQGKDQRFQNFRKTNGYANLPLDGVWLRAPYLHNGSVPTLRDLLESPEDRPQEFYRGYDVFDRDKVGFVSDVESENGKQYFKFDTSLPGNSNSGHLYGVDLANQEKSALVEYLKQL
;
A
#
# COMPACT_ATOMS: atom_id res chain seq x y z
N GLU A 1 -21.76 -10.81 -17.01
CA GLU A 1 -21.79 -11.52 -15.72
C GLU A 1 -21.82 -10.47 -14.60
N ARG A 2 -22.64 -10.66 -13.58
CA ARG A 2 -22.77 -9.66 -12.50
C ARG A 2 -21.80 -10.05 -11.39
N LEU A 3 -20.87 -9.17 -11.04
CA LEU A 3 -19.93 -9.41 -9.94
C LEU A 3 -20.66 -9.72 -8.63
N GLU A 4 -20.14 -10.63 -7.84
CA GLU A 4 -20.61 -10.87 -6.49
C GLU A 4 -20.32 -9.67 -5.59
N SER A 5 -21.13 -9.41 -4.57
CA SER A 5 -20.96 -8.25 -3.69
C SER A 5 -19.60 -8.24 -2.97
N LYS A 6 -19.02 -9.40 -2.65
CA LYS A 6 -17.67 -9.51 -2.08
C LYS A 6 -16.56 -9.01 -3.03
N GLU A 7 -16.76 -9.13 -4.36
CA GLU A 7 -15.82 -8.63 -5.36
C GLU A 7 -15.90 -7.11 -5.53
N LEU A 8 -17.06 -6.52 -5.18
CA LEU A 8 -17.28 -5.07 -5.22
C LEU A 8 -16.72 -4.33 -4.00
N ASN A 9 -16.46 -5.03 -2.89
CA ASN A 9 -16.00 -4.45 -1.64
C ASN A 9 -14.47 -4.59 -1.42
N GLY A 10 -13.73 -4.91 -2.47
CA GLY A 10 -12.29 -5.06 -2.44
C GLY A 10 -11.54 -3.75 -2.61
N ILE A 11 -11.90 -2.73 -1.84
CA ILE A 11 -11.26 -1.41 -1.88
C ILE A 11 -9.78 -1.56 -1.56
N ALA A 12 -8.92 -0.97 -2.41
CA ALA A 12 -7.49 -0.97 -2.21
C ALA A 12 -6.90 0.34 -2.75
N ASP A 13 -5.94 0.90 -2.01
CA ASP A 13 -5.14 2.02 -2.47
C ASP A 13 -3.97 1.52 -3.34
N PHE A 14 -3.29 2.43 -4.05
CA PHE A 14 -2.15 2.06 -4.88
C PHE A 14 -0.89 1.84 -4.03
N PRO A 15 -0.20 0.69 -4.16
CA PRO A 15 1.10 0.53 -3.54
C PRO A 15 2.16 1.38 -4.23
N SER A 16 3.27 1.69 -3.52
CA SER A 16 4.40 2.43 -4.10
C SER A 16 4.98 1.74 -5.33
N VAL A 17 5.48 2.56 -6.28
CA VAL A 17 6.03 2.09 -7.55
C VAL A 17 7.56 2.25 -7.66
N TRP A 18 8.18 3.00 -6.75
CA TRP A 18 9.63 3.24 -6.73
C TRP A 18 10.43 2.07 -6.15
N GLN A 19 11.75 2.09 -6.33
CA GLN A 19 12.70 1.10 -5.81
C GLN A 19 12.26 -0.35 -6.08
N GLN A 20 11.95 -0.69 -7.32
CA GLN A 20 11.48 -2.04 -7.66
C GLN A 20 12.58 -3.10 -7.53
N GLN A 21 13.84 -2.73 -7.80
CA GLN A 21 14.98 -3.67 -7.77
C GLN A 21 15.08 -4.45 -6.44
N PRO A 22 15.15 -3.81 -5.26
CA PRO A 22 15.26 -4.54 -4.01
C PRO A 22 13.95 -5.26 -3.59
N ARG A 23 12.87 -5.09 -4.34
CA ARG A 23 11.59 -5.78 -4.12
C ARG A 23 11.42 -7.06 -4.93
N GLU A 24 12.33 -7.35 -5.86
CA GLU A 24 12.25 -8.59 -6.63
C GLU A 24 12.30 -9.80 -5.69
N GLY A 25 11.38 -10.76 -5.89
CA GLY A 25 11.22 -11.92 -5.04
C GLY A 25 10.42 -11.70 -3.74
N MET A 26 10.13 -10.45 -3.34
CA MET A 26 9.19 -10.17 -2.26
C MET A 26 7.76 -10.53 -2.68
N GLN A 27 6.90 -10.79 -1.70
CA GLN A 27 5.46 -10.83 -1.94
C GLN A 27 4.94 -9.42 -2.19
N LEU A 28 4.49 -9.17 -3.42
CA LEU A 28 4.09 -7.85 -3.93
C LEU A 28 2.57 -7.66 -3.87
N HIS A 29 2.11 -6.45 -4.15
CA HIS A 29 0.76 -5.97 -3.91
C HIS A 29 0.42 -5.96 -2.41
N TRP A 30 -0.76 -5.46 -2.06
CA TRP A 30 -1.17 -5.43 -0.66
C TRP A 30 -1.31 -6.82 -0.05
N ASP A 31 -1.91 -7.74 -0.78
CA ASP A 31 -2.19 -9.11 -0.37
C ASP A 31 -1.03 -10.09 -0.67
N GLY A 32 0.10 -9.62 -1.16
CA GLY A 32 1.26 -10.47 -1.44
C GLY A 32 1.03 -11.52 -2.51
N ASN A 33 0.11 -11.27 -3.43
CA ASN A 33 -0.38 -12.27 -4.38
C ASN A 33 0.56 -12.53 -5.56
N ASN A 34 1.69 -11.82 -5.67
CA ASN A 34 2.68 -12.00 -6.74
C ASN A 34 4.10 -11.87 -6.19
N THR A 35 5.10 -12.49 -6.83
CA THR A 35 6.52 -12.41 -6.45
C THR A 35 7.44 -11.98 -7.59
N SER A 36 6.89 -11.58 -8.72
CA SER A 36 7.65 -11.09 -9.87
C SER A 36 7.31 -9.64 -10.16
N VAL A 37 8.29 -8.75 -10.09
CA VAL A 37 8.12 -7.34 -10.44
C VAL A 37 7.70 -7.20 -11.91
N ASN A 38 8.23 -8.02 -12.80
CA ASN A 38 7.84 -8.00 -14.21
C ASN A 38 6.35 -8.35 -14.42
N GLU A 39 5.86 -9.41 -13.78
CA GLU A 39 4.43 -9.75 -13.87
C GLU A 39 3.54 -8.68 -13.22
N ARG A 40 3.98 -8.08 -12.11
CA ARG A 40 3.31 -6.95 -11.49
C ARG A 40 3.15 -5.78 -12.47
N ASN A 41 4.22 -5.40 -13.18
CA ASN A 41 4.21 -4.30 -14.14
C ASN A 41 3.30 -4.64 -15.33
N ASN A 42 3.39 -5.84 -15.88
CA ASN A 42 2.52 -6.30 -16.96
C ASN A 42 1.04 -6.33 -16.54
N SER A 43 0.75 -6.79 -15.31
CA SER A 43 -0.63 -6.83 -14.81
C SER A 43 -1.22 -5.44 -14.58
N ALA A 44 -0.39 -4.47 -14.18
CA ALA A 44 -0.83 -3.07 -14.04
C ALA A 44 -1.26 -2.47 -15.37
N ALA A 45 -0.59 -2.82 -16.47
CA ALA A 45 -0.98 -2.36 -17.81
C ALA A 45 -2.36 -2.88 -18.24
N LEU A 46 -2.77 -4.08 -17.79
CA LEU A 46 -4.09 -4.64 -18.12
C LEU A 46 -5.27 -3.83 -17.55
N ALA A 47 -5.03 -2.95 -16.60
CA ALA A 47 -6.07 -2.01 -16.16
C ALA A 47 -6.43 -0.96 -17.22
N LEU A 48 -5.55 -0.76 -18.21
CA LEU A 48 -5.67 0.29 -19.23
C LEU A 48 -5.77 -0.25 -20.66
N VAL A 49 -5.29 -1.47 -20.90
CA VAL A 49 -5.21 -2.09 -22.24
C VAL A 49 -5.71 -3.53 -22.23
N THR A 50 -5.99 -4.06 -23.41
CA THR A 50 -6.30 -5.48 -23.57
C THR A 50 -5.04 -6.30 -23.89
N PRO A 51 -5.05 -7.63 -23.70
CA PRO A 51 -3.92 -8.48 -24.09
C PRO A 51 -3.46 -8.33 -25.56
N THR A 52 -4.37 -7.97 -26.45
CA THR A 52 -4.08 -7.78 -27.88
C THR A 52 -3.55 -6.39 -28.24
N THR A 53 -3.68 -5.41 -27.33
CA THR A 53 -3.24 -4.02 -27.55
C THR A 53 -2.10 -3.60 -26.63
N ILE A 54 -1.55 -4.54 -25.87
CA ILE A 54 -0.45 -4.27 -24.94
C ILE A 54 0.85 -3.97 -25.69
N ASP A 55 1.50 -2.88 -25.33
CA ASP A 55 2.84 -2.50 -25.82
C ASP A 55 3.90 -2.91 -24.78
N PHE A 56 4.44 -4.12 -24.95
CA PHE A 56 5.49 -4.62 -24.06
C PHE A 56 6.76 -3.79 -24.09
N ASP A 57 7.13 -3.21 -25.24
CA ASP A 57 8.32 -2.35 -25.34
C ASP A 57 8.15 -1.09 -24.50
N ALA A 58 6.97 -0.47 -24.52
CA ALA A 58 6.67 0.69 -23.68
C ALA A 58 6.68 0.31 -22.18
N ILE A 59 6.08 -0.84 -21.80
CA ILE A 59 6.06 -1.31 -20.41
C ILE A 59 7.48 -1.57 -19.92
N HIS A 60 8.32 -2.21 -20.71
CA HIS A 60 9.69 -2.50 -20.31
C HIS A 60 10.52 -1.22 -20.16
N ARG A 61 10.38 -0.22 -21.05
CA ARG A 61 11.04 1.09 -20.86
C ARG A 61 10.63 1.76 -19.55
N VAL A 62 9.35 1.69 -19.19
CA VAL A 62 8.86 2.23 -17.89
C VAL A 62 9.39 1.39 -16.73
N ALA A 63 9.37 0.06 -16.84
CA ALA A 63 9.89 -0.85 -15.82
C ALA A 63 11.38 -0.61 -15.54
N ASP A 64 12.20 -0.43 -16.58
CA ASP A 64 13.64 -0.13 -16.45
C ASP A 64 13.87 1.18 -15.69
N TRP A 65 13.04 2.20 -15.94
CA TRP A 65 13.10 3.45 -15.20
C TRP A 65 12.67 3.28 -13.74
N LEU A 66 11.58 2.56 -13.49
CA LEU A 66 11.07 2.29 -12.14
C LEU A 66 12.02 1.39 -11.32
N TRP A 67 12.85 0.59 -11.98
CA TRP A 67 13.73 -0.38 -11.34
C TRP A 67 14.64 0.26 -10.29
N THR A 68 15.18 1.45 -10.60
CA THR A 68 16.08 2.20 -9.73
C THR A 68 15.54 3.55 -9.30
N LEU A 69 14.27 3.89 -9.64
CA LEU A 69 13.66 5.16 -9.23
C LEU A 69 13.67 5.26 -7.69
N PRO A 70 14.35 6.28 -7.12
CA PRO A 70 14.40 6.41 -5.66
C PRO A 70 13.04 6.82 -5.10
N ALA A 71 12.81 6.48 -3.83
CA ALA A 71 11.68 7.03 -3.09
C ALA A 71 11.79 8.56 -3.01
N PRO A 72 10.66 9.29 -3.05
CA PRO A 72 10.67 10.74 -2.89
C PRO A 72 11.20 11.17 -1.52
N THR A 73 12.11 12.13 -1.51
CA THR A 73 12.62 12.72 -0.27
C THR A 73 11.57 13.67 0.34
N TYR A 74 11.40 13.63 1.66
CA TYR A 74 10.52 14.56 2.37
C TYR A 74 10.97 16.00 2.13
N PRO A 75 10.09 16.91 1.67
CA PRO A 75 10.51 18.23 1.17
C PRO A 75 10.58 19.31 2.24
N TYR A 76 10.22 19.00 3.48
CA TYR A 76 10.19 19.96 4.58
C TYR A 76 11.28 19.68 5.61
N GLU A 77 11.45 20.61 6.56
CA GLU A 77 12.38 20.42 7.68
C GLU A 77 11.99 19.23 8.55
N ILE A 78 13.00 18.53 9.07
CA ILE A 78 12.90 17.40 9.97
C ILE A 78 13.66 17.74 11.25
N ASP A 79 13.02 17.56 12.39
CA ASP A 79 13.69 17.64 13.70
C ASP A 79 14.59 16.41 13.86
N ARG A 80 15.91 16.63 13.66
CA ARG A 80 16.89 15.55 13.64
C ARG A 80 17.06 14.85 14.99
N ASP A 81 16.92 15.57 16.09
CA ASP A 81 17.07 15.00 17.42
C ASP A 81 15.86 14.15 17.78
N LEU A 82 14.67 14.63 17.43
CA LEU A 82 13.44 13.88 17.59
C LEU A 82 13.41 12.64 16.69
N ALA A 83 13.83 12.78 15.44
CA ALA A 83 13.92 11.66 14.49
C ALA A 83 14.95 10.60 14.94
N LEU A 84 16.07 11.01 15.55
CA LEU A 84 17.05 10.06 16.12
C LEU A 84 16.45 9.25 17.27
N ALA A 85 15.65 9.87 18.14
CA ALA A 85 14.91 9.16 19.18
C ALA A 85 13.89 8.17 18.54
N GLY A 86 13.18 8.60 17.49
CA GLY A 86 12.21 7.80 16.74
C GLY A 86 12.83 6.59 16.05
N ARG A 87 14.11 6.68 15.63
CA ARG A 87 14.83 5.58 15.02
C ARG A 87 14.87 4.34 15.91
N THR A 88 15.21 4.50 17.18
CA THR A 88 15.25 3.36 18.13
C THR A 88 13.88 2.73 18.31
N ILE A 89 12.82 3.56 18.32
CA ILE A 89 11.45 3.07 18.41
C ILE A 89 11.08 2.26 17.15
N TYR A 90 11.42 2.77 15.97
CA TYR A 90 11.23 2.07 14.70
C TYR A 90 11.98 0.73 14.65
N GLU A 91 13.25 0.71 15.04
CA GLU A 91 14.07 -0.49 15.06
C GLU A 91 13.47 -1.59 15.94
N ASN A 92 12.86 -1.23 17.06
CA ASN A 92 12.26 -2.16 18.01
C ASN A 92 10.86 -2.65 17.62
N ASN A 93 10.05 -1.82 16.94
CA ASN A 93 8.63 -2.10 16.73
C ASN A 93 8.27 -2.37 15.26
N CYS A 94 9.04 -1.87 14.28
CA CYS A 94 8.63 -1.79 12.89
C CYS A 94 9.63 -2.46 11.93
N ALA A 95 10.92 -2.40 12.22
CA ALA A 95 11.99 -2.73 11.28
C ALA A 95 11.97 -4.19 10.81
N SER A 96 11.56 -5.14 11.66
CA SER A 96 11.49 -6.55 11.28
C SER A 96 10.57 -6.82 10.10
N CYS A 97 9.50 -6.03 9.97
CA CYS A 97 8.51 -6.13 8.90
C CYS A 97 8.73 -5.10 7.78
N HIS A 98 9.37 -3.95 8.07
CA HIS A 98 9.32 -2.79 7.18
C HIS A 98 10.67 -2.24 6.72
N THR A 99 11.80 -2.77 7.19
CA THR A 99 13.12 -2.41 6.67
C THR A 99 13.55 -3.36 5.56
N PHE A 100 14.17 -2.87 4.49
CA PHE A 100 14.81 -3.75 3.51
C PHE A 100 15.77 -4.71 4.20
N GLY A 101 15.58 -6.02 3.98
CA GLY A 101 16.33 -7.07 4.66
C GLY A 101 15.82 -7.45 6.05
N GLY A 102 14.74 -6.86 6.53
CA GLY A 102 14.06 -7.29 7.75
C GLY A 102 13.56 -8.73 7.66
N SER A 103 13.53 -9.44 8.77
CA SER A 103 13.25 -10.89 8.80
C SER A 103 11.87 -11.28 8.27
N LEU A 104 10.90 -10.37 8.33
CA LEU A 104 9.53 -10.52 7.85
C LEU A 104 9.21 -9.64 6.63
N THR A 105 10.12 -8.77 6.21
CA THR A 105 9.93 -7.91 5.05
C THR A 105 9.75 -8.72 3.77
N GLY A 106 8.79 -8.36 2.95
CA GLY A 106 8.44 -9.09 1.73
C GLY A 106 7.71 -10.41 1.96
N LYS A 107 7.25 -10.68 3.19
CA LYS A 107 6.42 -11.83 3.54
C LYS A 107 5.00 -11.40 3.89
N VAL A 108 4.06 -12.32 3.79
CA VAL A 108 2.65 -12.08 4.19
C VAL A 108 2.48 -12.35 5.67
N THR A 109 1.92 -11.38 6.39
CA THR A 109 1.38 -11.57 7.74
C THR A 109 -0.07 -12.06 7.63
N PRO A 110 -0.44 -13.18 8.30
CA PRO A 110 -1.79 -13.69 8.27
C PRO A 110 -2.84 -12.68 8.74
N ILE A 111 -4.03 -12.71 8.13
CA ILE A 111 -5.12 -11.77 8.47
C ILE A 111 -5.55 -11.85 9.94
N GLN A 112 -5.46 -13.03 10.56
CA GLN A 112 -5.77 -13.21 11.97
C GLN A 112 -4.79 -12.49 12.91
N GLU A 113 -3.56 -12.26 12.43
CA GLU A 113 -2.51 -11.56 13.18
C GLU A 113 -2.56 -10.06 12.94
N ILE A 114 -2.63 -9.63 11.67
CA ILE A 114 -2.64 -8.21 11.34
C ILE A 114 -3.98 -7.53 11.67
N GLY A 115 -5.10 -8.25 11.57
CA GLY A 115 -6.43 -7.81 11.99
C GLY A 115 -7.07 -6.70 11.14
N THR A 116 -6.50 -6.35 9.99
CA THR A 116 -7.04 -5.30 9.10
C THR A 116 -8.24 -5.80 8.29
N ASP A 117 -8.90 -4.91 7.53
CA ASP A 117 -10.06 -5.24 6.70
C ASP A 117 -9.76 -6.39 5.73
N ARG A 118 -10.76 -7.26 5.50
CA ARG A 118 -10.64 -8.43 4.63
C ARG A 118 -11.09 -8.20 3.19
N GLY A 119 -11.74 -7.08 2.90
CA GLY A 119 -12.41 -6.85 1.62
C GLY A 119 -11.51 -7.14 0.43
N ARG A 120 -10.27 -6.65 0.45
CA ARG A 120 -9.26 -6.91 -0.58
C ARG A 120 -8.94 -8.40 -0.74
N LEU A 121 -8.82 -9.14 0.35
CA LEU A 121 -8.51 -10.58 0.29
C LEU A 121 -9.68 -11.38 -0.26
N ASP A 122 -10.89 -11.04 0.15
CA ASP A 122 -12.11 -11.76 -0.23
C ASP A 122 -12.51 -11.44 -1.67
N SER A 123 -12.24 -10.22 -2.17
CA SER A 123 -12.50 -9.83 -3.56
C SER A 123 -11.59 -10.52 -4.58
N TYR A 124 -10.35 -10.87 -4.20
CA TYR A 124 -9.46 -11.63 -5.06
C TYR A 124 -9.77 -13.13 -4.96
N THR A 125 -10.78 -13.57 -5.71
CA THR A 125 -11.28 -14.95 -5.67
C THR A 125 -10.35 -15.93 -6.41
N TYR A 126 -10.55 -17.25 -6.22
CA TYR A 126 -9.85 -18.26 -7.02
C TYR A 126 -10.24 -18.21 -8.50
N GLU A 127 -11.46 -17.78 -8.80
CA GLU A 127 -11.90 -17.56 -10.18
C GLU A 127 -11.15 -16.40 -10.81
N THR A 128 -11.05 -15.26 -10.11
CA THR A 128 -10.25 -14.11 -10.54
C THR A 128 -8.79 -14.50 -10.80
N LEU A 129 -8.18 -15.25 -9.88
CA LEU A 129 -6.81 -15.78 -10.04
C LEU A 129 -6.69 -16.67 -11.29
N SER A 130 -7.61 -17.61 -11.48
CA SER A 130 -7.60 -18.52 -12.64
C SER A 130 -7.73 -17.74 -13.94
N ASN A 131 -8.65 -16.80 -14.01
CA ASN A 131 -8.84 -15.95 -15.18
C ASN A 131 -7.61 -15.09 -15.47
N GLN A 132 -7.03 -14.47 -14.43
CA GLN A 132 -5.82 -13.67 -14.56
C GLN A 132 -4.63 -14.48 -15.11
N ASN A 133 -4.42 -15.69 -14.64
CA ASN A 133 -3.32 -16.55 -15.08
C ASN A 133 -3.46 -16.99 -16.57
N THR A 134 -4.66 -16.92 -17.13
CA THR A 134 -4.92 -17.27 -18.54
C THR A 134 -4.94 -16.06 -19.49
N LEU A 135 -4.95 -14.83 -18.98
CA LEU A 135 -5.09 -13.62 -19.80
C LEU A 135 -4.04 -13.50 -20.92
N PHE A 136 -2.82 -13.95 -20.68
CA PHE A 136 -1.72 -13.93 -21.64
C PHE A 136 -1.32 -15.32 -22.17
N ALA A 137 -2.23 -16.33 -22.05
CA ALA A 137 -1.90 -17.71 -22.37
C ALA A 137 -1.40 -17.94 -23.80
N ASP A 138 -1.88 -17.14 -24.74
CA ASP A 138 -1.53 -17.28 -26.17
C ASP A 138 -0.69 -16.09 -26.69
N ILE A 139 -0.10 -15.32 -25.77
CA ILE A 139 0.71 -14.16 -26.13
C ILE A 139 2.19 -14.48 -25.97
N SER A 140 2.93 -14.26 -27.05
CA SER A 140 4.40 -14.35 -27.06
C SER A 140 5.00 -12.99 -27.36
N TYR A 141 5.99 -12.60 -26.58
CA TYR A 141 6.80 -11.41 -26.84
C TYR A 141 8.28 -11.80 -26.85
N GLN A 142 9.00 -11.46 -27.90
CA GLN A 142 10.40 -11.86 -28.11
C GLN A 142 10.64 -13.37 -27.95
N GLY A 143 9.69 -14.20 -28.39
CA GLY A 143 9.76 -15.65 -28.31
C GLY A 143 9.51 -16.24 -26.91
N LYS A 144 9.12 -15.44 -25.94
CA LYS A 144 8.80 -15.88 -24.58
C LYS A 144 7.28 -15.82 -24.35
N ASP A 145 6.73 -16.88 -23.75
CA ASP A 145 5.36 -16.91 -23.26
C ASP A 145 5.18 -15.81 -22.19
N GLN A 146 4.10 -15.05 -22.28
CA GLN A 146 3.77 -13.96 -21.35
C GLN A 146 2.75 -14.36 -20.31
N ARG A 147 2.38 -15.65 -20.22
CA ARG A 147 1.47 -16.16 -19.20
C ARG A 147 1.98 -15.86 -17.79
N PHE A 148 1.09 -15.39 -16.92
CA PHE A 148 1.42 -15.19 -15.51
C PHE A 148 1.62 -16.54 -14.79
N GLN A 149 2.68 -16.65 -14.00
CA GLN A 149 3.08 -17.85 -13.29
C GLN A 149 3.26 -17.64 -11.78
N ASN A 150 3.40 -16.38 -11.35
CA ASN A 150 3.73 -16.02 -9.98
C ASN A 150 2.54 -15.52 -9.17
N PHE A 151 1.34 -15.40 -9.79
CA PHE A 151 0.14 -15.02 -9.07
C PHE A 151 -0.42 -16.18 -8.25
N ARG A 152 -0.85 -15.88 -7.04
CA ARG A 152 -1.47 -16.82 -6.10
C ARG A 152 -2.44 -16.09 -5.16
N LYS A 153 -3.40 -16.81 -4.62
CA LYS A 153 -4.24 -16.30 -3.53
C LYS A 153 -3.51 -16.47 -2.21
N THR A 154 -3.53 -15.42 -1.39
CA THR A 154 -3.04 -15.41 -0.01
C THR A 154 -4.19 -15.19 0.96
N ASN A 155 -3.93 -15.27 2.26
CA ASN A 155 -4.89 -14.94 3.30
C ASN A 155 -4.24 -14.00 4.34
N GLY A 156 -3.65 -12.91 3.88
CA GLY A 156 -2.98 -11.91 4.71
C GLY A 156 -2.44 -10.76 3.89
N TYR A 157 -1.70 -9.87 4.52
CA TYR A 157 -1.13 -8.69 3.89
C TYR A 157 0.39 -8.70 3.90
N ALA A 158 0.99 -8.21 2.82
CA ALA A 158 2.43 -8.19 2.64
C ALA A 158 3.09 -7.08 3.47
N ASN A 159 4.17 -7.43 4.15
CA ASN A 159 5.03 -6.51 4.88
C ASN A 159 5.97 -5.82 3.89
N LEU A 160 5.64 -4.62 3.48
CA LEU A 160 6.42 -3.88 2.49
C LEU A 160 7.35 -2.86 3.16
N PRO A 161 8.52 -2.57 2.57
CA PRO A 161 9.39 -1.47 3.03
C PRO A 161 8.66 -0.13 3.04
N LEU A 162 9.02 0.73 4.01
CA LEU A 162 8.37 2.04 4.21
C LEU A 162 9.08 3.21 3.52
N ASP A 163 9.96 2.94 2.58
CA ASP A 163 10.62 3.98 1.79
C ASP A 163 9.58 4.92 1.13
N GLY A 164 9.70 6.22 1.36
CA GLY A 164 8.76 7.24 0.90
C GLY A 164 7.37 7.15 1.55
N VAL A 165 7.25 6.55 2.74
CA VAL A 165 5.96 6.34 3.42
C VAL A 165 5.21 7.65 3.67
N TRP A 166 5.92 8.77 3.86
CA TRP A 166 5.33 10.07 4.08
C TRP A 166 4.38 10.53 2.96
N LEU A 167 4.63 10.09 1.71
CA LEU A 167 3.82 10.43 0.52
C LEU A 167 2.73 9.38 0.22
N ARG A 168 2.54 8.39 1.07
CA ARG A 168 1.63 7.26 0.81
C ARG A 168 0.30 7.35 1.54
N ALA A 169 -0.04 8.54 2.05
CA ALA A 169 -1.34 8.79 2.68
C ALA A 169 -2.49 8.73 1.63
N PRO A 170 -3.67 8.23 2.01
CA PRO A 170 -4.03 7.65 3.30
C PRO A 170 -3.49 6.22 3.48
N TYR A 171 -3.41 5.75 4.71
CA TYR A 171 -2.74 4.52 5.11
C TYR A 171 -3.67 3.33 5.25
N LEU A 172 -3.09 2.15 5.47
CA LEU A 172 -3.62 0.81 5.27
C LEU A 172 -3.92 0.52 3.80
N HIS A 173 -4.15 -0.76 3.48
CA HIS A 173 -4.38 -1.20 2.10
C HIS A 173 -5.62 -0.59 1.43
N ASN A 174 -6.60 -0.18 2.22
CA ASN A 174 -7.87 0.41 1.80
C ASN A 174 -7.92 1.95 1.96
N GLY A 175 -6.81 2.56 2.45
CA GLY A 175 -6.76 4.00 2.67
C GLY A 175 -7.70 4.49 3.78
N SER A 176 -7.95 3.67 4.80
CA SER A 176 -8.92 3.96 5.87
C SER A 176 -8.37 4.77 7.03
N VAL A 177 -7.08 5.10 7.01
CA VAL A 177 -6.43 5.91 8.05
C VAL A 177 -5.74 7.11 7.41
N PRO A 178 -6.15 8.36 7.70
CA PRO A 178 -5.73 9.53 6.92
C PRO A 178 -4.26 9.93 7.13
N THR A 179 -3.68 9.71 8.32
CA THR A 179 -2.31 10.16 8.64
C THR A 179 -1.48 9.08 9.33
N LEU A 180 -0.15 9.20 9.31
CA LEU A 180 0.75 8.32 10.08
C LEU A 180 0.48 8.43 11.59
N ARG A 181 0.19 9.64 12.06
CA ARG A 181 -0.12 9.83 13.49
C ARG A 181 -1.37 9.08 13.89
N ASP A 182 -2.43 9.14 13.08
CA ASP A 182 -3.67 8.41 13.33
C ASP A 182 -3.47 6.89 13.25
N LEU A 183 -2.53 6.40 12.41
CA LEU A 183 -2.21 4.97 12.32
C LEU A 183 -1.63 4.41 13.64
N LEU A 184 -0.97 5.24 14.42
CA LEU A 184 -0.41 4.88 15.73
C LEU A 184 -1.44 4.99 16.87
N GLU A 185 -2.68 5.35 16.57
CA GLU A 185 -3.78 5.31 17.57
C GLU A 185 -4.52 3.98 17.51
N SER A 186 -5.20 3.65 18.61
CA SER A 186 -6.10 2.50 18.65
C SER A 186 -7.25 2.68 17.64
N PRO A 187 -7.82 1.62 17.06
CA PRO A 187 -8.85 1.75 16.03
C PRO A 187 -10.06 2.61 16.42
N GLU A 188 -10.44 2.58 17.70
CA GLU A 188 -11.52 3.39 18.27
C GLU A 188 -11.17 4.89 18.35
N ASP A 189 -9.89 5.25 18.43
CA ASP A 189 -9.40 6.63 18.46
C ASP A 189 -9.03 7.18 17.08
N ARG A 190 -8.97 6.32 16.05
CA ARG A 190 -8.78 6.73 14.66
C ARG A 190 -10.03 7.43 14.14
N PRO A 191 -9.90 8.37 13.17
CA PRO A 191 -11.06 8.96 12.50
C PRO A 191 -12.00 7.90 11.94
N GLN A 192 -13.27 7.92 12.36
CA GLN A 192 -14.29 7.00 11.84
C GLN A 192 -14.88 7.48 10.52
N GLU A 193 -14.89 8.79 10.31
CA GLU A 193 -15.27 9.47 9.08
C GLU A 193 -14.26 10.58 8.80
N PHE A 194 -13.91 10.79 7.54
CA PHE A 194 -13.01 11.86 7.10
C PHE A 194 -13.22 12.17 5.62
N TYR A 195 -12.67 13.28 5.14
CA TYR A 195 -12.80 13.70 3.74
C TYR A 195 -11.51 13.49 2.96
N ARG A 196 -11.64 13.04 1.71
CA ARG A 196 -10.54 12.81 0.76
C ARG A 196 -10.68 13.74 -0.44
N GLY A 197 -9.56 14.34 -0.85
CA GLY A 197 -9.52 15.21 -2.03
C GLY A 197 -9.13 16.66 -1.75
N TYR A 198 -9.04 17.06 -0.48
CA TYR A 198 -8.35 18.28 -0.09
C TYR A 198 -6.84 18.04 -0.17
N ASP A 199 -6.10 18.89 -0.90
CA ASP A 199 -4.70 18.65 -1.27
C ASP A 199 -3.68 19.34 -0.36
N VAL A 200 -4.11 19.84 0.80
CA VAL A 200 -3.22 20.40 1.81
C VAL A 200 -2.61 19.29 2.66
N PHE A 201 -1.28 19.24 2.68
CA PHE A 201 -0.53 18.24 3.46
C PHE A 201 -0.35 18.67 4.92
N ASP A 202 -0.71 17.80 5.85
CA ASP A 202 -0.48 17.95 7.29
C ASP A 202 0.95 17.47 7.62
N ARG A 203 1.84 18.41 7.93
CA ARG A 203 3.25 18.13 8.20
C ARG A 203 3.49 17.51 9.58
N ASP A 204 2.59 17.74 10.52
CA ASP A 204 2.72 17.27 11.90
C ASP A 204 2.23 15.84 12.02
N LYS A 205 1.06 15.55 11.43
CA LYS A 205 0.49 14.20 11.43
C LYS A 205 1.02 13.31 10.29
N VAL A 206 1.59 13.88 9.27
CA VAL A 206 2.08 13.24 8.02
C VAL A 206 0.96 12.52 7.28
N GLY A 207 0.29 13.28 6.43
CA GLY A 207 -0.85 12.87 5.61
C GLY A 207 -1.55 14.08 5.04
N PHE A 208 -2.75 13.91 4.50
CA PHE A 208 -3.54 15.05 4.04
C PHE A 208 -4.49 15.54 5.15
N VAL A 209 -4.73 16.84 5.20
CA VAL A 209 -5.80 17.42 6.01
C VAL A 209 -7.12 16.79 5.58
N SER A 210 -7.83 16.18 6.52
CA SER A 210 -8.94 15.27 6.23
C SER A 210 -10.28 15.65 6.89
N ASP A 211 -10.34 16.82 7.53
CA ASP A 211 -11.53 17.36 8.21
C ASP A 211 -12.25 18.45 7.40
N VAL A 212 -11.82 18.74 6.16
CA VAL A 212 -12.43 19.73 5.28
C VAL A 212 -13.44 19.03 4.37
N GLU A 213 -14.73 19.35 4.56
CA GLU A 213 -15.83 18.78 3.77
C GLU A 213 -15.91 19.34 2.34
N SER A 214 -15.64 20.64 2.20
CA SER A 214 -15.73 21.32 0.91
C SER A 214 -14.89 22.58 0.85
N GLU A 215 -14.49 22.97 -0.36
CA GLU A 215 -13.81 24.23 -0.62
C GLU A 215 -14.23 24.80 -1.97
N ASN A 216 -14.48 26.13 -2.03
CA ASN A 216 -14.81 26.85 -3.27
C ASN A 216 -15.95 26.20 -4.09
N GLY A 217 -16.95 25.60 -3.40
CA GLY A 217 -18.10 24.94 -4.03
C GLY A 217 -17.80 23.50 -4.51
N LYS A 218 -16.59 22.98 -4.31
CA LYS A 218 -16.23 21.58 -4.57
C LYS A 218 -16.43 20.79 -3.28
N GLN A 219 -17.30 19.77 -3.32
CA GLN A 219 -17.46 18.79 -2.25
C GLN A 219 -16.36 17.73 -2.33
N TYR A 220 -15.79 17.36 -1.19
CA TYR A 220 -14.83 16.29 -1.08
C TYR A 220 -15.50 14.95 -0.75
N PHE A 221 -14.84 13.87 -1.12
CA PHE A 221 -15.37 12.53 -0.89
C PHE A 221 -15.30 12.17 0.59
N LYS A 222 -16.48 11.93 1.19
CA LYS A 222 -16.58 11.44 2.57
C LYS A 222 -16.24 9.95 2.61
N PHE A 223 -15.18 9.60 3.32
CA PHE A 223 -14.80 8.22 3.60
C PHE A 223 -15.42 7.82 4.96
N ASP A 224 -16.17 6.71 4.95
CA ASP A 224 -16.84 6.17 6.13
C ASP A 224 -16.28 4.77 6.41
N THR A 225 -15.60 4.60 7.55
CA THR A 225 -14.94 3.36 7.93
C THR A 225 -15.91 2.26 8.38
N SER A 226 -17.18 2.58 8.59
CA SER A 226 -18.22 1.62 8.93
C SER A 226 -18.73 0.82 7.73
N LEU A 227 -18.46 1.28 6.51
CA LEU A 227 -18.89 0.62 5.29
C LEU A 227 -18.04 -0.64 5.00
N PRO A 228 -18.61 -1.67 4.35
CA PRO A 228 -17.88 -2.87 3.98
C PRO A 228 -16.63 -2.56 3.13
N GLY A 229 -15.48 -3.10 3.52
CA GLY A 229 -14.20 -2.87 2.85
C GLY A 229 -13.44 -1.62 3.33
N ASN A 230 -14.05 -0.77 4.16
CA ASN A 230 -13.48 0.49 4.62
C ASN A 230 -12.93 0.44 6.06
N SER A 231 -13.01 -0.69 6.76
CA SER A 231 -12.62 -0.75 8.18
C SER A 231 -11.19 -0.23 8.39
N ASN A 232 -11.02 0.59 9.44
CA ASN A 232 -9.73 1.10 9.91
C ASN A 232 -9.11 0.23 11.02
N SER A 233 -9.61 -0.99 11.23
CA SER A 233 -9.16 -1.93 12.26
C SER A 233 -7.77 -2.50 11.98
N GLY A 234 -7.20 -3.15 13.00
CA GLY A 234 -5.93 -3.88 12.91
C GLY A 234 -4.69 -3.00 12.87
N HIS A 235 -3.56 -3.61 12.52
CA HIS A 235 -2.23 -2.98 12.55
C HIS A 235 -1.97 -2.24 13.87
N LEU A 236 -1.99 -2.98 14.99
CA LEU A 236 -1.92 -2.42 16.34
C LEU A 236 -0.49 -2.14 16.81
N TYR A 237 0.49 -2.18 15.91
CA TYR A 237 1.89 -1.93 16.24
C TYR A 237 2.11 -0.45 16.56
N GLY A 238 2.63 -0.18 17.76
CA GLY A 238 2.92 1.17 18.22
C GLY A 238 1.73 1.92 18.84
N VAL A 239 0.55 1.30 18.98
CA VAL A 239 -0.62 1.95 19.62
C VAL A 239 -0.39 2.24 21.12
N ASP A 240 0.40 1.39 21.79
CA ASP A 240 0.73 1.52 23.22
C ASP A 240 1.88 2.50 23.52
N LEU A 241 2.51 3.07 22.50
CA LEU A 241 3.56 4.07 22.68
C LEU A 241 3.01 5.34 23.32
N ALA A 242 3.81 5.98 24.18
CA ALA A 242 3.46 7.29 24.71
C ALA A 242 3.39 8.34 23.57
N ASN A 243 2.61 9.41 23.78
CA ASN A 243 2.43 10.44 22.75
C ASN A 243 3.75 11.03 22.22
N GLN A 244 4.73 11.20 23.11
CA GLN A 244 6.05 11.72 22.74
C GLN A 244 6.84 10.72 21.87
N GLU A 245 6.72 9.43 22.16
CA GLU A 245 7.31 8.36 21.35
C GLU A 245 6.65 8.24 19.97
N LYS A 246 5.32 8.35 19.90
CA LYS A 246 4.58 8.41 18.62
C LYS A 246 5.04 9.60 17.77
N SER A 247 5.23 10.77 18.37
CA SER A 247 5.75 11.95 17.66
C SER A 247 7.16 11.73 17.16
N ALA A 248 8.04 11.15 17.96
CA ALA A 248 9.41 10.82 17.55
C ALA A 248 9.44 9.79 16.40
N LEU A 249 8.59 8.77 16.48
CA LEU A 249 8.45 7.77 15.41
C LEU A 249 7.97 8.39 14.10
N VAL A 250 6.94 9.25 14.14
CA VAL A 250 6.44 9.96 12.95
C VAL A 250 7.53 10.81 12.35
N GLU A 251 8.33 11.52 13.17
CA GLU A 251 9.45 12.33 12.69
C GLU A 251 10.53 11.49 12.00
N TYR A 252 10.84 10.31 12.54
CA TYR A 252 11.76 9.38 11.88
C TYR A 252 11.20 8.85 10.55
N LEU A 253 9.92 8.53 10.47
CA LEU A 253 9.30 8.00 9.26
C LEU A 253 9.34 8.98 8.07
N LYS A 254 9.47 10.29 8.32
CA LYS A 254 9.69 11.30 7.26
C LYS A 254 11.01 11.09 6.50
N GLN A 255 11.99 10.41 7.09
CA GLN A 255 13.32 10.19 6.50
C GLN A 255 13.41 8.92 5.63
N LEU A 256 12.43 8.03 5.72
CA LEU A 256 12.39 6.78 4.96
C LEU A 256 11.88 7.02 3.51
#